data_6b2ad21abbe17adf67fc53afe353b0a3
#
_entry.id   6b2ad21abbe17adf67fc53afe353b0a3
#
_cell.length_a   1.000
_cell.length_b   1.000
_cell.length_c   1.000
_cell.angle_alpha   90.00
_cell.angle_beta   90.00
_cell.angle_gamma   90.00
#
_symmetry.space_group_name_H-M   'P 1'
#
loop_
_entity.id
_entity.type
_entity.pdbx_description
1 polymer ?
#
loop_
_entity_poly.entity_id
_entity_poly.type
_entity_poly.pdbx_seq_one_letter_code
_entity_poly.pdbx_strand_id
1 'polypeptide(L)'
;MPVIGFSYDAALSFLLVIRVSSPLFRPIALGLYLLFFTAGVVGALVLPTFSLFLAKEIGARPLLVGLAFAGIALSSIAYNHWLGHWSDKLADRRPLVITCCLLGTLACVIFALSRNYWLVAITAVLLLSLSMVSFSQIMAYSLDYAEAEIPSERIPLFNAIMRAQIAFAWVAGPPAGFLLATYFGFDVSYSVAGILYVLVAIASIKLMPRLAQKNNARELVVDKSVLPPLAPAIKQSLWLCAIAFSLFWGVNNAYLISLPIHLKDNLHLDPQWMGWVMGTTAALEVPFMLLAGYYASRFPLINLIRCAGIAALLLYAGVYWATELWHLFVLQIFNAIFIGVLAGLGVSVIQDLMPGRSGGASALYTNTTHIGNLMSSLMVGLVADYYGYHQVFLVNILLVFVALWVFGKVKTSRDLACVNQQ
;
A
#
# COMPACT_ATOMS: atom_id res chain seq x y z
N MET A 1 33.12 -5.32 26.57
CA MET A 1 32.55 -5.52 25.22
C MET A 1 32.14 -6.98 25.14
N PRO A 2 30.85 -7.33 25.15
CA PRO A 2 30.40 -8.68 24.80
C PRO A 2 30.22 -8.73 23.30
N VAL A 3 31.02 -9.59 22.67
CA VAL A 3 30.90 -10.00 21.27
C VAL A 3 29.51 -10.63 21.08
N ILE A 4 28.70 -10.04 20.20
CA ILE A 4 27.41 -10.60 19.79
C ILE A 4 27.74 -11.84 18.96
N GLY A 5 27.82 -12.98 19.62
CA GLY A 5 27.82 -14.27 18.97
C GLY A 5 26.43 -14.49 18.36
N PHE A 6 26.31 -14.30 17.06
CA PHE A 6 25.20 -14.85 16.30
C PHE A 6 25.32 -16.39 16.44
N SER A 7 24.52 -16.96 17.34
CA SER A 7 24.53 -18.39 17.59
C SER A 7 24.10 -19.09 16.30
N TYR A 8 24.99 -19.90 15.73
CA TYR A 8 24.71 -20.80 14.60
C TYR A 8 23.48 -21.67 14.87
N ASP A 9 23.20 -21.93 16.15
CA ASP A 9 21.99 -22.64 16.61
C ASP A 9 20.68 -21.84 16.39
N ALA A 10 20.72 -20.49 16.41
CA ALA A 10 19.54 -19.67 16.12
C ALA A 10 19.19 -19.70 14.62
N ALA A 11 20.22 -19.67 13.76
CA ALA A 11 20.01 -19.82 12.31
C ALA A 11 19.61 -21.25 11.94
N LEU A 12 20.20 -22.26 12.56
CA LEU A 12 19.82 -23.67 12.38
C LEU A 12 18.42 -23.95 12.95
N SER A 13 18.06 -23.35 14.07
CA SER A 13 16.71 -23.44 14.66
C SER A 13 15.68 -22.75 13.76
N PHE A 14 16.04 -21.61 13.12
CA PHE A 14 15.19 -20.93 12.15
C PHE A 14 15.01 -21.78 10.87
N LEU A 15 16.04 -22.47 10.41
CA LEU A 15 16.00 -23.39 9.28
C LEU A 15 15.30 -24.72 9.63
N LEU A 16 15.42 -25.22 10.86
CA LEU A 16 14.73 -26.42 11.33
C LEU A 16 13.24 -26.18 11.61
N VAL A 17 12.80 -24.94 11.83
CA VAL A 17 11.38 -24.56 11.89
C VAL A 17 10.71 -24.66 10.50
N ILE A 18 11.48 -24.65 9.41
CA ILE A 18 11.02 -24.90 8.03
C ILE A 18 11.03 -26.42 7.74
N ARG A 19 10.42 -27.25 8.58
CA ARG A 19 10.08 -28.59 8.14
C ARG A 19 8.97 -28.47 7.09
N VAL A 20 9.19 -28.99 5.88
CA VAL A 20 8.26 -29.05 4.74
C VAL A 20 6.89 -29.69 5.11
N SER A 21 6.78 -30.35 6.25
CA SER A 21 5.54 -30.87 6.86
C SER A 21 4.76 -29.85 7.70
N SER A 22 5.21 -28.56 7.77
CA SER A 22 4.48 -27.57 8.56
C SER A 22 3.18 -27.15 7.85
N PRO A 23 2.08 -26.89 8.57
CA PRO A 23 0.82 -26.42 7.99
C PRO A 23 0.96 -25.17 7.11
N LEU A 24 2.03 -24.36 7.31
CA LEU A 24 2.36 -23.17 6.55
C LEU A 24 2.77 -23.47 5.09
N PHE A 25 3.22 -24.69 4.79
CA PHE A 25 3.69 -25.09 3.45
C PHE A 25 2.80 -26.16 2.81
N ARG A 26 1.59 -26.34 3.32
CA ARG A 26 0.58 -27.18 2.64
C ARG A 26 0.27 -26.59 1.25
N PRO A 27 -0.09 -27.40 0.26
CA PRO A 27 -0.34 -26.97 -1.11
C PRO A 27 -1.33 -25.79 -1.22
N ILE A 28 -2.37 -25.78 -0.37
CA ILE A 28 -3.35 -24.69 -0.32
C ILE A 28 -2.71 -23.40 0.21
N ALA A 29 -1.92 -23.45 1.28
CA ALA A 29 -1.23 -22.27 1.82
C ALA A 29 -0.24 -21.70 0.81
N LEU A 30 0.55 -22.53 0.14
CA LEU A 30 1.44 -22.10 -0.95
C LEU A 30 0.67 -21.50 -2.12
N GLY A 31 -0.47 -22.12 -2.46
CA GLY A 31 -1.37 -21.60 -3.48
C GLY A 31 -1.91 -20.20 -3.13
N LEU A 32 -2.29 -19.96 -1.87
CA LEU A 32 -2.74 -18.65 -1.39
C LEU A 32 -1.64 -17.60 -1.41
N TYR A 33 -0.39 -17.97 -1.07
CA TYR A 33 0.76 -17.06 -1.21
C TYR A 33 0.95 -16.66 -2.67
N LEU A 34 0.96 -17.64 -3.59
CA LEU A 34 1.12 -17.38 -5.03
C LEU A 34 -0.04 -16.56 -5.58
N LEU A 35 -1.28 -16.86 -5.18
CA LEU A 35 -2.47 -16.13 -5.59
C LEU A 35 -2.40 -14.67 -5.16
N PHE A 36 -2.01 -14.41 -3.91
CA PHE A 36 -1.89 -13.07 -3.36
C PHE A 36 -0.73 -12.29 -4.00
N PHE A 37 0.41 -12.95 -4.21
CA PHE A 37 1.54 -12.39 -4.97
C PHE A 37 1.11 -11.96 -6.38
N THR A 38 0.45 -12.87 -7.14
CA THR A 38 0.03 -12.58 -8.51
C THR A 38 -0.98 -11.43 -8.55
N ALA A 39 -1.96 -11.40 -7.65
CA ALA A 39 -2.90 -10.29 -7.54
C ALA A 39 -2.19 -8.97 -7.21
N GLY A 40 -1.16 -9.01 -6.34
CA GLY A 40 -0.30 -7.86 -6.03
C GLY A 40 0.49 -7.37 -7.24
N VAL A 41 1.08 -8.30 -8.03
CA VAL A 41 1.83 -7.98 -9.26
C VAL A 41 0.95 -7.25 -10.26
N VAL A 42 -0.30 -7.67 -10.46
CA VAL A 42 -1.22 -6.99 -11.38
C VAL A 42 -1.45 -5.54 -10.96
N GLY A 43 -1.72 -5.29 -9.68
CA GLY A 43 -1.89 -3.92 -9.17
C GLY A 43 -0.63 -3.08 -9.32
N ALA A 44 0.54 -3.65 -8.99
CA ALA A 44 1.83 -2.99 -9.08
C ALA A 44 2.32 -2.76 -10.53
N LEU A 45 1.81 -3.53 -11.48
CA LEU A 45 2.06 -3.35 -12.91
C LEU A 45 1.20 -2.23 -13.49
N VAL A 46 -0.11 -2.21 -13.17
CA VAL A 46 -1.09 -1.32 -13.79
C VAL A 46 -1.00 0.10 -13.22
N LEU A 47 -1.01 0.26 -11.88
CA LEU A 47 -1.15 1.59 -11.26
C LEU A 47 -0.02 2.56 -11.58
N PRO A 48 1.28 2.18 -11.47
CA PRO A 48 2.36 3.11 -11.76
C PRO A 48 2.47 3.48 -13.24
N THR A 49 2.13 2.55 -14.15
CA THR A 49 2.17 2.80 -15.60
C THR A 49 0.99 3.64 -16.08
N PHE A 50 -0.12 3.68 -15.31
CA PHE A 50 -1.35 4.34 -15.72
C PHE A 50 -1.22 5.85 -15.85
N SER A 51 -0.40 6.52 -14.99
CA SER A 51 -0.14 7.96 -15.11
C SER A 51 0.56 8.30 -16.42
N LEU A 52 1.58 7.51 -16.78
CA LEU A 52 2.32 7.68 -18.03
C LEU A 52 1.44 7.38 -19.26
N PHE A 53 0.60 6.34 -19.17
CA PHE A 53 -0.36 6.00 -20.22
C PHE A 53 -1.34 7.15 -20.49
N LEU A 54 -1.96 7.72 -19.46
CA LEU A 54 -2.85 8.86 -19.61
C LEU A 54 -2.13 10.07 -20.20
N ALA A 55 -0.94 10.40 -19.69
CA ALA A 55 -0.24 11.61 -20.11
C ALA A 55 0.40 11.50 -21.49
N LYS A 56 0.97 10.34 -21.85
CA LYS A 56 1.80 10.19 -23.06
C LYS A 56 1.14 9.46 -24.20
N GLU A 57 0.36 8.43 -23.90
CA GLU A 57 -0.29 7.63 -24.92
C GLU A 57 -1.66 8.21 -25.30
N ILE A 58 -2.43 8.68 -24.33
CA ILE A 58 -3.73 9.33 -24.56
C ILE A 58 -3.58 10.84 -24.81
N GLY A 59 -2.48 11.45 -24.33
CA GLY A 59 -2.26 12.90 -24.44
C GLY A 59 -3.13 13.72 -23.49
N ALA A 60 -3.54 13.12 -22.35
CA ALA A 60 -4.37 13.80 -21.38
C ALA A 60 -3.59 14.93 -20.69
N ARG A 61 -4.26 16.10 -20.50
CA ARG A 61 -3.71 17.21 -19.72
C ARG A 61 -3.49 16.78 -18.26
N PRO A 62 -2.50 17.36 -17.55
CA PRO A 62 -2.19 16.97 -16.18
C PRO A 62 -3.40 17.03 -15.23
N LEU A 63 -4.28 18.02 -15.38
CA LEU A 63 -5.52 18.10 -14.60
C LEU A 63 -6.40 16.84 -14.79
N LEU A 64 -6.52 16.35 -16.01
CA LEU A 64 -7.31 15.15 -16.33
C LEU A 64 -6.65 13.90 -15.74
N VAL A 65 -5.32 13.80 -15.76
CA VAL A 65 -4.60 12.70 -15.07
C VAL A 65 -4.92 12.72 -13.58
N GLY A 66 -4.83 13.88 -12.93
CA GLY A 66 -5.17 14.05 -11.51
C GLY A 66 -6.63 13.67 -11.21
N LEU A 67 -7.58 14.09 -12.05
CA LEU A 67 -9.01 13.76 -11.89
C LEU A 67 -9.27 12.26 -12.02
N ALA A 68 -8.61 11.56 -12.93
CA ALA A 68 -8.73 10.11 -13.06
C ALA A 68 -8.27 9.40 -11.78
N PHE A 69 -7.10 9.75 -11.23
CA PHE A 69 -6.61 9.19 -9.97
C PHE A 69 -7.47 9.57 -8.77
N ALA A 70 -7.99 10.80 -8.73
CA ALA A 70 -8.93 11.21 -7.68
C ALA A 70 -10.24 10.41 -7.75
N GLY A 71 -10.75 10.17 -8.95
CA GLY A 71 -11.91 9.31 -9.18
C GLY A 71 -11.65 7.86 -8.72
N ILE A 72 -10.49 7.29 -9.05
CA ILE A 72 -10.06 5.96 -8.57
C ILE A 72 -10.02 5.94 -7.04
N ALA A 73 -9.41 6.93 -6.40
CA ALA A 73 -9.32 7.00 -4.94
C ALA A 73 -10.71 7.08 -4.28
N LEU A 74 -11.60 7.93 -4.80
CA LEU A 74 -12.96 8.10 -4.29
C LEU A 74 -13.78 6.82 -4.45
N SER A 75 -13.73 6.19 -5.62
CA SER A 75 -14.43 4.92 -5.88
C SER A 75 -13.87 3.79 -5.02
N SER A 76 -12.55 3.74 -4.80
CA SER A 76 -11.92 2.75 -3.91
C SER A 76 -12.39 2.89 -2.47
N ILE A 77 -12.56 4.11 -1.96
CA ILE A 77 -13.16 4.36 -0.64
C ILE A 77 -14.58 3.79 -0.58
N ALA A 78 -15.40 4.13 -1.58
CA ALA A 78 -16.80 3.70 -1.62
C ALA A 78 -16.92 2.18 -1.71
N TYR A 79 -16.15 1.55 -2.61
CA TYR A 79 -16.18 0.09 -2.79
C TYR A 79 -15.65 -0.66 -1.57
N ASN A 80 -14.53 -0.23 -0.98
CA ASN A 80 -14.00 -0.88 0.23
C ASN A 80 -14.98 -0.77 1.41
N HIS A 81 -15.64 0.38 1.56
CA HIS A 81 -16.63 0.55 2.62
C HIS A 81 -17.87 -0.34 2.38
N TRP A 82 -18.45 -0.26 1.20
CA TRP A 82 -19.72 -0.95 0.90
C TRP A 82 -19.53 -2.46 0.73
N LEU A 83 -18.55 -2.88 -0.10
CA LEU A 83 -18.30 -4.30 -0.34
C LEU A 83 -17.62 -4.97 0.85
N GLY A 84 -16.85 -4.25 1.69
CA GLY A 84 -16.31 -4.78 2.92
C GLY A 84 -17.43 -5.27 3.84
N HIS A 85 -18.40 -4.42 4.14
CA HIS A 85 -19.55 -4.79 4.98
C HIS A 85 -20.45 -5.88 4.37
N TRP A 86 -20.57 -5.88 3.04
CA TRP A 86 -21.37 -6.90 2.36
C TRP A 86 -20.63 -8.25 2.31
N SER A 87 -19.33 -8.24 2.06
CA SER A 87 -18.51 -9.45 1.96
C SER A 87 -18.41 -10.22 3.29
N ASP A 88 -18.49 -9.51 4.44
CA ASP A 88 -18.47 -10.16 5.76
C ASP A 88 -19.72 -11.00 6.02
N LYS A 89 -20.82 -10.73 5.29
CA LYS A 89 -22.07 -11.50 5.35
C LYS A 89 -22.11 -12.66 4.36
N LEU A 90 -21.14 -12.74 3.43
CA LEU A 90 -21.11 -13.78 2.42
C LEU A 90 -20.57 -15.09 3.02
N ALA A 91 -21.30 -16.18 2.79
CA ALA A 91 -20.83 -17.54 3.11
C ALA A 91 -19.62 -17.97 2.26
N ASP A 92 -19.45 -17.36 1.09
CA ASP A 92 -18.37 -17.67 0.16
C ASP A 92 -17.88 -16.38 -0.53
N ARG A 93 -16.61 -16.04 -0.32
CA ARG A 93 -15.98 -14.84 -0.90
C ARG A 93 -15.50 -15.06 -2.34
N ARG A 94 -15.44 -16.31 -2.83
CA ARG A 94 -14.90 -16.64 -4.16
C ARG A 94 -15.62 -15.97 -5.32
N PRO A 95 -16.97 -15.98 -5.39
CA PRO A 95 -17.68 -15.31 -6.48
C PRO A 95 -17.33 -13.83 -6.58
N LEU A 96 -17.15 -13.16 -5.42
CA LEU A 96 -16.76 -11.75 -5.39
C LEU A 96 -15.34 -11.54 -5.94
N VAL A 97 -14.36 -12.36 -5.54
CA VAL A 97 -12.99 -12.31 -6.06
C VAL A 97 -12.98 -12.51 -7.57
N ILE A 98 -13.68 -13.56 -8.05
CA ILE A 98 -13.75 -13.89 -9.49
C ILE A 98 -14.37 -12.74 -10.27
N THR A 99 -15.51 -12.22 -9.82
CA THR A 99 -16.18 -11.09 -10.48
C THR A 99 -15.27 -9.85 -10.54
N CYS A 100 -14.63 -9.50 -9.43
CA CYS A 100 -13.68 -8.37 -9.41
C CYS A 100 -12.51 -8.58 -10.38
N CYS A 101 -11.96 -9.79 -10.47
CA CYS A 101 -10.88 -10.09 -11.42
C CYS A 101 -11.36 -10.02 -12.88
N LEU A 102 -12.56 -10.51 -13.20
CA LEU A 102 -13.13 -10.41 -14.55
C LEU A 102 -13.39 -8.95 -14.95
N LEU A 103 -13.85 -8.11 -14.02
CA LEU A 103 -14.00 -6.67 -14.26
C LEU A 103 -12.63 -5.98 -14.44
N GLY A 104 -11.60 -6.42 -13.71
CA GLY A 104 -10.21 -6.00 -13.92
C GLY A 104 -9.68 -6.40 -15.31
N THR A 105 -9.99 -7.61 -15.76
CA THR A 105 -9.68 -8.06 -17.13
C THR A 105 -10.35 -7.16 -18.16
N LEU A 106 -11.64 -6.88 -17.99
CA LEU A 106 -12.37 -5.99 -18.89
C LEU A 106 -11.77 -4.58 -18.93
N ALA A 107 -11.39 -4.05 -17.76
CA ALA A 107 -10.70 -2.76 -17.68
C ALA A 107 -9.38 -2.78 -18.47
N CYS A 108 -8.58 -3.81 -18.30
CA CYS A 108 -7.30 -3.95 -19.01
C CYS A 108 -7.50 -4.09 -20.53
N VAL A 109 -8.52 -4.82 -20.99
CA VAL A 109 -8.88 -4.92 -22.42
C VAL A 109 -9.25 -3.54 -22.98
N ILE A 110 -10.05 -2.76 -22.24
CA ILE A 110 -10.41 -1.40 -22.67
C ILE A 110 -9.17 -0.50 -22.74
N PHE A 111 -8.25 -0.58 -21.77
CA PHE A 111 -7.00 0.20 -21.79
C PHE A 111 -6.08 -0.20 -22.95
N ALA A 112 -6.03 -1.48 -23.29
CA ALA A 112 -5.25 -1.96 -24.42
C ALA A 112 -5.82 -1.44 -25.77
N LEU A 113 -7.13 -1.38 -25.93
CA LEU A 113 -7.78 -1.10 -27.21
C LEU A 113 -8.18 0.37 -27.40
N SER A 114 -8.38 1.13 -26.31
CA SER A 114 -8.93 2.49 -26.38
C SER A 114 -7.89 3.55 -26.07
N ARG A 115 -7.95 4.66 -26.82
CA ARG A 115 -7.19 5.90 -26.56
C ARG A 115 -8.12 7.08 -26.23
N ASN A 116 -9.41 6.81 -26.04
CA ASN A 116 -10.37 7.81 -25.61
C ASN A 116 -10.26 8.05 -24.10
N TYR A 117 -9.87 9.26 -23.69
CA TYR A 117 -9.69 9.60 -22.28
C TYR A 117 -10.94 9.28 -21.42
N TRP A 118 -12.13 9.69 -21.87
CA TRP A 118 -13.34 9.52 -21.06
C TRP A 118 -13.69 8.05 -20.84
N LEU A 119 -13.56 7.23 -21.89
CA LEU A 119 -13.80 5.79 -21.77
C LEU A 119 -12.78 5.16 -20.80
N VAL A 120 -11.51 5.48 -20.95
CA VAL A 120 -10.42 4.98 -20.08
C VAL A 120 -10.61 5.46 -18.64
N ALA A 121 -10.88 6.75 -18.41
CA ALA A 121 -11.05 7.31 -17.07
C ALA A 121 -12.28 6.71 -16.37
N ILE A 122 -13.44 6.63 -17.04
CA ILE A 122 -14.63 6.01 -16.46
C ILE A 122 -14.38 4.53 -16.15
N THR A 123 -13.72 3.81 -17.05
CA THR A 123 -13.33 2.41 -16.83
C THR A 123 -12.39 2.26 -15.62
N ALA A 124 -11.42 3.14 -15.47
CA ALA A 124 -10.51 3.13 -14.31
C ALA A 124 -11.26 3.42 -13.00
N VAL A 125 -12.14 4.41 -13.01
CA VAL A 125 -12.94 4.80 -11.84
C VAL A 125 -13.93 3.70 -11.43
N LEU A 126 -14.58 3.03 -12.38
CA LEU A 126 -15.61 2.03 -12.07
C LEU A 126 -15.06 0.60 -12.01
N LEU A 127 -14.33 0.16 -13.00
CA LEU A 127 -13.94 -1.26 -13.13
C LEU A 127 -12.59 -1.55 -12.48
N LEU A 128 -11.56 -0.72 -12.75
CA LEU A 128 -10.24 -0.93 -12.15
C LEU A 128 -10.29 -0.76 -10.61
N SER A 129 -10.97 0.26 -10.10
CA SER A 129 -11.12 0.47 -8.64
C SER A 129 -11.85 -0.70 -7.98
N LEU A 130 -12.87 -1.23 -8.64
CA LEU A 130 -13.62 -2.39 -8.16
C LEU A 130 -12.77 -3.66 -8.19
N SER A 131 -11.93 -3.83 -9.22
CA SER A 131 -11.02 -4.99 -9.31
C SER A 131 -10.02 -5.06 -8.16
N MET A 132 -9.61 -3.90 -7.62
CA MET A 132 -8.70 -3.84 -6.45
C MET A 132 -9.30 -4.43 -5.18
N VAL A 133 -10.63 -4.53 -5.09
CA VAL A 133 -11.30 -5.21 -3.97
C VAL A 133 -10.94 -6.69 -3.93
N SER A 134 -10.63 -7.33 -5.09
CA SER A 134 -10.20 -8.73 -5.13
C SER A 134 -8.99 -8.99 -4.24
N PHE A 135 -8.02 -8.07 -4.23
CA PHE A 135 -6.82 -8.15 -3.40
C PHE A 135 -7.16 -8.18 -1.91
N SER A 136 -8.04 -7.28 -1.45
CA SER A 136 -8.51 -7.24 -0.06
C SER A 136 -9.29 -8.51 0.31
N GLN A 137 -10.10 -9.04 -0.62
CA GLN A 137 -10.89 -10.26 -0.38
C GLN A 137 -10.05 -11.53 -0.34
N ILE A 138 -8.98 -11.63 -1.15
CA ILE A 138 -8.01 -12.73 -1.07
C ILE A 138 -7.30 -12.70 0.29
N MET A 139 -6.90 -11.52 0.77
CA MET A 139 -6.30 -11.38 2.10
C MET A 139 -7.27 -11.79 3.21
N ALA A 140 -8.52 -11.33 3.17
CA ALA A 140 -9.55 -11.69 4.14
C ALA A 140 -9.81 -13.19 4.15
N TYR A 141 -9.96 -13.82 2.98
CA TYR A 141 -10.09 -15.27 2.87
C TYR A 141 -8.87 -16.01 3.44
N SER A 142 -7.66 -15.51 3.19
CA SER A 142 -6.43 -16.13 3.70
C SER A 142 -6.36 -16.08 5.23
N LEU A 143 -6.91 -15.03 5.86
CA LEU A 143 -7.05 -14.95 7.31
C LEU A 143 -8.08 -15.98 7.83
N ASP A 144 -9.23 -16.09 7.17
CA ASP A 144 -10.25 -17.09 7.50
C ASP A 144 -9.68 -18.53 7.40
N TYR A 145 -8.89 -18.80 6.35
CA TYR A 145 -8.19 -20.07 6.17
C TYR A 145 -7.17 -20.32 7.29
N ALA A 146 -6.38 -19.31 7.63
CA ALA A 146 -5.37 -19.44 8.68
C ALA A 146 -6.01 -19.79 10.05
N GLU A 147 -7.14 -19.16 10.36
CA GLU A 147 -7.89 -19.45 11.58
C GLU A 147 -8.53 -20.84 11.61
N ALA A 148 -8.87 -21.39 10.44
CA ALA A 148 -9.49 -22.71 10.32
C ALA A 148 -8.47 -23.87 10.33
N GLU A 149 -7.30 -23.69 9.67
CA GLU A 149 -6.41 -24.77 9.30
C GLU A 149 -4.99 -24.67 9.90
N ILE A 150 -4.62 -23.51 10.47
CA ILE A 150 -3.26 -23.25 10.97
C ILE A 150 -3.31 -23.13 12.50
N PRO A 151 -2.39 -23.79 13.24
CA PRO A 151 -2.26 -23.62 14.68
C PRO A 151 -2.10 -22.14 15.07
N SER A 152 -2.74 -21.74 16.16
CA SER A 152 -2.80 -20.33 16.62
C SER A 152 -1.42 -19.68 16.78
N GLU A 153 -0.42 -20.45 17.23
CA GLU A 153 0.95 -19.98 17.42
C GLU A 153 1.65 -19.63 16.10
N ARG A 154 1.16 -20.17 14.97
CA ARG A 154 1.75 -19.98 13.64
C ARG A 154 0.98 -19.00 12.75
N ILE A 155 -0.21 -18.56 13.16
CA ILE A 155 -1.01 -17.56 12.43
C ILE A 155 -0.23 -16.26 12.22
N PRO A 156 0.51 -15.71 13.22
CA PRO A 156 1.30 -14.50 13.01
C PRO A 156 2.35 -14.67 11.90
N LEU A 157 3.01 -15.83 11.83
CA LEU A 157 4.01 -16.12 10.79
C LEU A 157 3.35 -16.25 9.40
N PHE A 158 2.20 -16.94 9.30
CA PHE A 158 1.42 -17.01 8.07
C PHE A 158 1.07 -15.60 7.55
N ASN A 159 0.57 -14.74 8.42
CA ASN A 159 0.23 -13.36 8.07
C ASN A 159 1.45 -12.54 7.65
N ALA A 160 2.60 -12.76 8.28
CA ALA A 160 3.85 -12.12 7.89
C ALA A 160 4.29 -12.56 6.48
N ILE A 161 4.19 -13.86 6.15
CA ILE A 161 4.48 -14.37 4.81
C ILE A 161 3.50 -13.80 3.78
N MET A 162 2.20 -13.73 4.08
CA MET A 162 1.22 -13.09 3.20
C MET A 162 1.56 -11.64 2.91
N ARG A 163 1.95 -10.86 3.92
CA ARG A 163 2.36 -9.46 3.74
C ARG A 163 3.65 -9.32 2.93
N ALA A 164 4.60 -10.23 3.10
CA ALA A 164 5.83 -10.23 2.32
C ALA A 164 5.56 -10.39 0.81
N GLN A 165 4.47 -11.09 0.42
CA GLN A 165 4.09 -11.20 -0.99
C GLN A 165 3.78 -9.84 -1.63
N ILE A 166 3.27 -8.87 -0.87
CA ILE A 166 3.02 -7.51 -1.36
C ILE A 166 4.35 -6.84 -1.73
N ALA A 167 5.33 -6.92 -0.84
CA ALA A 167 6.66 -6.34 -1.09
C ALA A 167 7.30 -6.97 -2.34
N PHE A 168 7.27 -8.30 -2.47
CA PHE A 168 7.78 -8.98 -3.67
C PHE A 168 7.03 -8.59 -4.93
N ALA A 169 5.71 -8.40 -4.84
CA ALA A 169 4.90 -7.94 -5.97
C ALA A 169 5.30 -6.53 -6.42
N TRP A 170 5.61 -5.63 -5.49
CA TRP A 170 6.10 -4.28 -5.80
C TRP A 170 7.56 -4.25 -6.27
N VAL A 171 8.38 -5.25 -5.92
CA VAL A 171 9.73 -5.42 -6.50
C VAL A 171 9.64 -5.83 -7.97
N ALA A 172 8.71 -6.72 -8.33
CA ALA A 172 8.61 -7.29 -9.67
C ALA A 172 7.65 -6.53 -10.61
N GLY A 173 6.52 -6.04 -10.07
CA GLY A 173 5.41 -5.48 -10.86
C GLY A 173 5.80 -4.22 -11.65
N PRO A 174 6.30 -3.15 -11.01
CA PRO A 174 6.64 -1.92 -11.72
C PRO A 174 7.73 -2.12 -12.77
N PRO A 175 8.85 -2.84 -12.51
CA PRO A 175 9.82 -3.14 -13.57
C PRO A 175 9.17 -3.85 -14.76
N ALA A 176 8.37 -4.90 -14.52
CA ALA A 176 7.68 -5.62 -15.58
C ALA A 176 6.72 -4.70 -16.35
N GLY A 177 5.91 -3.89 -15.66
CA GLY A 177 4.95 -2.99 -16.28
C GLY A 177 5.62 -1.95 -17.18
N PHE A 178 6.66 -1.27 -16.69
CA PHE A 178 7.36 -0.26 -17.47
C PHE A 178 8.20 -0.86 -18.61
N LEU A 179 8.82 -2.04 -18.42
CA LEU A 179 9.51 -2.75 -19.49
C LEU A 179 8.54 -3.15 -20.60
N LEU A 180 7.41 -3.76 -20.26
CA LEU A 180 6.38 -4.11 -21.25
C LEU A 180 5.88 -2.89 -22.00
N ALA A 181 5.55 -1.81 -21.28
CA ALA A 181 5.04 -0.58 -21.90
C ALA A 181 6.08 0.09 -22.80
N THR A 182 7.38 0.06 -22.43
CA THR A 182 8.45 0.71 -23.21
C THR A 182 8.82 -0.07 -24.46
N TYR A 183 8.95 -1.40 -24.36
CA TYR A 183 9.44 -2.21 -25.49
C TYR A 183 8.33 -2.76 -26.38
N PHE A 184 7.16 -3.01 -25.84
CA PHE A 184 6.05 -3.68 -26.55
C PHE A 184 4.78 -2.82 -26.64
N GLY A 185 4.77 -1.65 -26.00
CA GLY A 185 3.61 -0.77 -25.96
C GLY A 185 2.64 -1.04 -24.80
N PHE A 186 1.77 -0.06 -24.54
CA PHE A 186 0.77 -0.16 -23.48
C PHE A 186 -0.31 -1.20 -23.73
N ASP A 187 -0.65 -1.46 -24.98
CA ASP A 187 -1.57 -2.51 -25.40
C ASP A 187 -1.11 -3.89 -24.95
N VAL A 188 0.17 -4.23 -25.14
CA VAL A 188 0.76 -5.48 -24.64
C VAL A 188 0.83 -5.49 -23.12
N SER A 189 1.27 -4.38 -22.50
CA SER A 189 1.37 -4.28 -21.04
C SER A 189 0.02 -4.54 -20.35
N TYR A 190 -1.05 -3.89 -20.81
CA TYR A 190 -2.39 -4.11 -20.25
C TYR A 190 -3.00 -5.46 -20.65
N SER A 191 -2.68 -6.01 -21.83
CA SER A 191 -3.10 -7.37 -22.19
C SER A 191 -2.50 -8.41 -21.23
N VAL A 192 -1.22 -8.28 -20.89
CA VAL A 192 -0.56 -9.14 -19.89
C VAL A 192 -1.22 -8.99 -18.52
N ALA A 193 -1.54 -7.76 -18.08
CA ALA A 193 -2.26 -7.53 -16.84
C ALA A 193 -3.64 -8.19 -16.84
N GLY A 194 -4.37 -8.10 -17.96
CA GLY A 194 -5.65 -8.76 -18.15
C GLY A 194 -5.55 -10.28 -18.05
N ILE A 195 -4.54 -10.89 -18.69
CA ILE A 195 -4.27 -12.32 -18.59
C ILE A 195 -3.97 -12.73 -17.15
N LEU A 196 -3.17 -11.94 -16.42
CA LEU A 196 -2.88 -12.21 -15.01
C LEU A 196 -4.15 -12.13 -14.15
N TYR A 197 -5.07 -11.19 -14.40
CA TYR A 197 -6.37 -11.16 -13.72
C TYR A 197 -7.19 -12.43 -13.98
N VAL A 198 -7.22 -12.93 -15.24
CA VAL A 198 -7.89 -14.20 -15.57
C VAL A 198 -7.24 -15.37 -14.83
N LEU A 199 -5.91 -15.41 -14.77
CA LEU A 199 -5.19 -16.46 -14.02
C LEU A 199 -5.52 -16.40 -12.53
N VAL A 200 -5.60 -15.21 -11.91
CA VAL A 200 -6.06 -15.05 -10.53
C VAL A 200 -7.50 -15.54 -10.36
N ALA A 201 -8.41 -15.23 -11.28
CA ALA A 201 -9.79 -15.70 -11.23
C ALA A 201 -9.88 -17.24 -11.29
N ILE A 202 -9.17 -17.86 -12.23
CA ILE A 202 -9.14 -19.34 -12.37
C ILE A 202 -8.48 -20.00 -11.16
N ALA A 203 -7.35 -19.43 -10.69
CA ALA A 203 -6.65 -19.95 -9.53
C ALA A 203 -7.51 -19.86 -8.25
N SER A 204 -8.30 -18.79 -8.10
CA SER A 204 -9.23 -18.63 -6.97
C SER A 204 -10.26 -19.76 -6.88
N ILE A 205 -10.71 -20.31 -8.01
CA ILE A 205 -11.66 -21.43 -8.03
C ILE A 205 -11.04 -22.69 -7.38
N LYS A 206 -9.75 -22.93 -7.61
CA LYS A 206 -9.04 -24.14 -7.16
C LYS A 206 -8.37 -23.97 -5.80
N LEU A 207 -7.79 -22.78 -5.56
CA LEU A 207 -6.93 -22.52 -4.40
C LEU A 207 -7.67 -21.91 -3.20
N MET A 208 -8.94 -21.52 -3.38
CA MET A 208 -9.79 -21.07 -2.30
C MET A 208 -10.89 -22.12 -2.05
N PRO A 209 -10.64 -23.25 -1.33
CA PRO A 209 -11.69 -24.22 -1.03
C PRO A 209 -12.81 -23.61 -0.19
N ARG A 210 -14.00 -24.23 -0.20
CA ARG A 210 -15.07 -23.82 0.72
C ARG A 210 -14.63 -24.12 2.14
N LEU A 211 -14.41 -23.07 2.93
CA LEU A 211 -14.20 -23.24 4.36
C LEU A 211 -15.53 -23.64 5.00
N ALA A 212 -15.50 -24.62 5.89
CA ALA A 212 -16.66 -24.94 6.70
C ALA A 212 -17.08 -23.67 7.46
N GLN A 213 -18.34 -23.28 7.34
CA GLN A 213 -18.86 -22.09 7.98
C GLN A 213 -18.66 -22.22 9.49
N LYS A 214 -17.67 -21.52 10.02
CA LYS A 214 -17.47 -21.43 11.46
C LYS A 214 -18.69 -20.66 11.95
N ASN A 215 -19.61 -21.38 12.62
CA ASN A 215 -20.75 -20.73 13.28
C ASN A 215 -20.27 -19.44 13.93
N ASN A 216 -21.01 -18.36 13.74
CA ASN A 216 -20.76 -16.97 14.14
C ASN A 216 -20.49 -16.78 15.67
N ALA A 217 -19.65 -17.63 16.26
CA ALA A 217 -19.19 -17.53 17.65
C ALA A 217 -18.05 -16.53 17.84
N ARG A 218 -17.76 -15.66 16.84
CA ARG A 218 -16.79 -14.58 16.95
C ARG A 218 -17.37 -13.18 16.78
N GLU A 219 -18.61 -12.99 17.13
CA GLU A 219 -18.93 -11.83 17.95
C GLU A 219 -18.48 -12.11 19.40
N LEU A 220 -17.18 -12.21 19.65
CA LEU A 220 -16.66 -11.50 20.80
C LEU A 220 -16.89 -10.02 20.46
N VAL A 221 -18.14 -9.61 20.55
CA VAL A 221 -18.53 -8.26 20.88
C VAL A 221 -17.75 -7.97 22.16
N VAL A 222 -16.53 -7.46 22.01
CA VAL A 222 -16.02 -6.55 23.02
C VAL A 222 -17.09 -5.49 23.03
N ASP A 223 -17.89 -5.57 24.05
CA ASP A 223 -19.06 -4.69 24.22
C ASP A 223 -18.53 -3.25 24.10
N LYS A 224 -18.72 -2.66 22.91
CA LYS A 224 -18.25 -1.30 22.62
C LYS A 224 -18.85 -0.28 23.57
N SER A 225 -19.92 -0.67 24.30
CA SER A 225 -20.57 0.14 25.30
C SER A 225 -19.75 0.25 26.60
N VAL A 226 -18.76 -0.64 26.84
CA VAL A 226 -17.98 -0.69 28.08
C VAL A 226 -16.71 0.17 28.03
N LEU A 227 -16.24 0.56 26.82
CA LEU A 227 -15.03 1.38 26.73
C LEU A 227 -15.37 2.87 26.98
N PRO A 228 -14.70 3.52 27.95
CA PRO A 228 -14.97 4.92 28.27
C PRO A 228 -14.71 5.83 27.06
N PRO A 229 -15.42 6.95 26.91
CA PRO A 229 -15.19 7.89 25.84
C PRO A 229 -13.74 8.41 25.87
N LEU A 230 -13.15 8.56 24.69
CA LEU A 230 -11.78 9.08 24.58
C LEU A 230 -11.72 10.51 25.11
N ALA A 231 -10.73 10.81 25.95
CA ALA A 231 -10.50 12.16 26.45
C ALA A 231 -10.30 13.17 25.29
N PRO A 232 -10.72 14.44 25.46
CA PRO A 232 -10.58 15.45 24.41
C PRO A 232 -9.16 15.60 23.87
N ALA A 233 -8.15 15.54 24.74
CA ALA A 233 -6.73 15.62 24.36
C ALA A 233 -6.28 14.45 23.50
N ILE A 234 -6.80 13.22 23.74
CA ILE A 234 -6.55 12.04 22.89
C ILE A 234 -7.20 12.23 21.53
N LYS A 235 -8.45 12.71 21.50
CA LYS A 235 -9.14 13.01 20.23
C LYS A 235 -8.36 14.03 19.40
N GLN A 236 -7.84 15.09 20.01
CA GLN A 236 -7.01 16.07 19.34
C GLN A 236 -5.73 15.44 18.76
N SER A 237 -5.02 14.61 19.54
CA SER A 237 -3.83 13.89 19.05
C SER A 237 -4.15 12.94 17.89
N LEU A 238 -5.31 12.26 17.93
CA LEU A 238 -5.77 11.40 16.83
C LEU A 238 -6.05 12.20 15.56
N TRP A 239 -6.68 13.37 15.66
CA TRP A 239 -6.89 14.25 14.50
C TRP A 239 -5.58 14.75 13.91
N LEU A 240 -4.62 15.15 14.75
CA LEU A 240 -3.29 15.56 14.32
C LEU A 240 -2.55 14.40 13.61
N CYS A 241 -2.62 13.19 14.15
CA CYS A 241 -2.10 11.98 13.50
C CYS A 241 -2.79 11.74 12.16
N ALA A 242 -4.12 11.83 12.10
CA ALA A 242 -4.87 11.61 10.87
C ALA A 242 -4.47 12.60 9.77
N ILE A 243 -4.33 13.88 10.10
CA ILE A 243 -3.88 14.92 9.16
C ILE A 243 -2.44 14.61 8.68
N ALA A 244 -1.52 14.37 9.62
CA ALA A 244 -0.12 14.12 9.27
C ALA A 244 0.06 12.86 8.42
N PHE A 245 -0.60 11.74 8.76
CA PHE A 245 -0.54 10.52 7.96
C PHE A 245 -1.21 10.68 6.59
N SER A 246 -2.30 11.44 6.49
CA SER A 246 -2.91 11.75 5.19
C SER A 246 -1.95 12.54 4.31
N LEU A 247 -1.21 13.50 4.87
CA LEU A 247 -0.20 14.24 4.12
C LEU A 247 0.97 13.35 3.71
N PHE A 248 1.49 12.48 4.60
CA PHE A 248 2.58 11.54 4.27
C PHE A 248 2.17 10.56 3.16
N TRP A 249 1.01 9.94 3.24
CA TRP A 249 0.51 9.06 2.17
C TRP A 249 0.20 9.83 0.89
N GLY A 250 -0.29 11.07 1.03
CA GLY A 250 -0.55 11.95 -0.10
C GLY A 250 0.72 12.26 -0.90
N VAL A 251 1.81 12.67 -0.25
CA VAL A 251 3.05 12.96 -0.97
C VAL A 251 3.66 11.73 -1.62
N ASN A 252 3.49 10.54 -1.02
CA ASN A 252 3.88 9.28 -1.64
C ASN A 252 3.06 8.99 -2.91
N ASN A 253 1.74 9.15 -2.86
CA ASN A 253 0.88 8.97 -4.05
C ASN A 253 1.21 10.02 -5.13
N ALA A 254 1.45 11.28 -4.76
CA ALA A 254 1.89 12.32 -5.69
C ALA A 254 3.20 11.95 -6.38
N TYR A 255 4.16 11.38 -5.66
CA TYR A 255 5.41 10.86 -6.20
C TYR A 255 5.16 9.74 -7.22
N LEU A 256 4.29 8.77 -6.90
CA LEU A 256 3.97 7.64 -7.78
C LEU A 256 3.32 8.09 -9.10
N ILE A 257 2.48 9.13 -9.05
CA ILE A 257 1.82 9.70 -10.24
C ILE A 257 2.80 10.51 -11.08
N SER A 258 3.62 11.35 -10.43
CA SER A 258 4.39 12.40 -11.10
C SER A 258 5.75 11.95 -11.60
N LEU A 259 6.42 11.03 -10.89
CA LEU A 259 7.80 10.66 -11.21
C LEU A 259 7.95 10.01 -12.61
N PRO A 260 7.06 9.09 -13.06
CA PRO A 260 7.19 8.49 -14.40
C PRO A 260 7.16 9.54 -15.52
N ILE A 261 6.31 10.54 -15.36
CA ILE A 261 6.14 11.62 -16.33
C ILE A 261 7.33 12.60 -16.25
N HIS A 262 7.78 12.94 -15.03
CA HIS A 262 8.94 13.78 -14.79
C HIS A 262 10.23 13.19 -15.36
N LEU A 263 10.46 11.87 -15.21
CA LEU A 263 11.61 11.20 -15.80
C LEU A 263 11.66 11.41 -17.33
N LYS A 264 10.52 11.24 -17.99
CA LYS A 264 10.43 11.36 -19.45
C LYS A 264 10.55 12.80 -19.92
N ASP A 265 9.84 13.74 -19.27
CA ASP A 265 9.70 15.11 -19.77
C ASP A 265 10.83 16.04 -19.35
N ASN A 266 11.34 15.88 -18.14
CA ASN A 266 12.35 16.79 -17.58
C ASN A 266 13.76 16.19 -17.60
N LEU A 267 13.90 14.89 -17.35
CA LEU A 267 15.20 14.21 -17.31
C LEU A 267 15.53 13.51 -18.64
N HIS A 268 14.56 13.43 -19.56
CA HIS A 268 14.71 12.76 -20.86
C HIS A 268 15.19 11.30 -20.77
N LEU A 269 14.83 10.63 -19.66
CA LEU A 269 15.16 9.23 -19.40
C LEU A 269 14.06 8.30 -19.90
N ASP A 270 14.45 7.08 -20.29
CA ASP A 270 13.48 6.05 -20.67
C ASP A 270 12.59 5.67 -19.49
N PRO A 271 11.27 5.59 -19.68
CA PRO A 271 10.32 5.27 -18.62
C PRO A 271 10.57 3.92 -17.92
N GLN A 272 11.25 2.97 -18.57
CA GLN A 272 11.64 1.70 -17.97
C GLN A 272 12.42 1.87 -16.66
N TRP A 273 13.24 2.92 -16.55
CA TRP A 273 14.04 3.21 -15.35
C TRP A 273 13.15 3.49 -14.13
N MET A 274 11.93 4.01 -14.36
CA MET A 274 10.97 4.19 -13.28
C MET A 274 10.64 2.85 -12.61
N GLY A 275 10.45 1.80 -13.38
CA GLY A 275 10.20 0.45 -12.84
C GLY A 275 11.33 0.00 -11.92
N TRP A 276 12.58 0.15 -12.35
CA TRP A 276 13.75 -0.22 -11.54
C TRP A 276 13.91 0.65 -10.29
N VAL A 277 13.67 1.95 -10.39
CA VAL A 277 13.67 2.88 -9.25
C VAL A 277 12.63 2.43 -8.21
N MET A 278 11.40 2.14 -8.62
CA MET A 278 10.34 1.66 -7.72
C MET A 278 10.63 0.27 -7.15
N GLY A 279 11.13 -0.64 -7.98
CA GLY A 279 11.54 -1.98 -7.55
C GLY A 279 12.65 -1.93 -6.50
N THR A 280 13.63 -1.02 -6.65
CA THR A 280 14.69 -0.79 -5.66
C THR A 280 14.12 -0.30 -4.35
N THR A 281 13.16 0.65 -4.37
CA THR A 281 12.45 1.09 -3.17
C THR A 281 11.82 -0.08 -2.44
N ALA A 282 11.01 -0.86 -3.14
CA ALA A 282 10.29 -1.99 -2.56
C ALA A 282 11.24 -3.07 -1.98
N ALA A 283 12.37 -3.31 -2.66
CA ALA A 283 13.39 -4.24 -2.16
C ALA A 283 14.06 -3.74 -0.87
N LEU A 284 14.32 -2.43 -0.77
CA LEU A 284 14.91 -1.81 0.41
C LEU A 284 13.90 -1.59 1.54
N GLU A 285 12.61 -1.45 1.23
CA GLU A 285 11.54 -1.21 2.21
C GLU A 285 11.45 -2.32 3.25
N VAL A 286 11.59 -3.59 2.84
CA VAL A 286 11.48 -4.75 3.74
C VAL A 286 12.55 -4.72 4.85
N PRO A 287 13.85 -4.58 4.56
CA PRO A 287 14.86 -4.41 5.60
C PRO A 287 14.58 -3.23 6.53
N PHE A 288 14.21 -2.07 6.00
CA PHE A 288 13.93 -0.90 6.82
C PHE A 288 12.67 -1.05 7.68
N MET A 289 11.63 -1.73 7.19
CA MET A 289 10.45 -2.06 7.98
C MET A 289 10.79 -2.98 9.16
N LEU A 290 11.64 -4.00 8.94
CA LEU A 290 12.11 -4.89 10.00
C LEU A 290 12.98 -4.15 11.02
N LEU A 291 13.89 -3.28 10.57
CA LEU A 291 14.68 -2.42 11.43
C LEU A 291 13.81 -1.48 12.26
N ALA A 292 12.80 -0.87 11.64
CA ALA A 292 11.84 -0.01 12.34
C ALA A 292 11.10 -0.78 13.44
N GLY A 293 10.65 -2.01 13.16
CA GLY A 293 10.04 -2.89 14.16
C GLY A 293 10.98 -3.22 15.31
N TYR A 294 12.26 -3.52 15.02
CA TYR A 294 13.27 -3.77 16.02
C TYR A 294 13.54 -2.54 16.93
N TYR A 295 13.65 -1.37 16.31
CA TYR A 295 13.89 -0.12 17.05
C TYR A 295 12.65 0.40 17.78
N ALA A 296 11.43 -0.01 17.40
CA ALA A 296 10.20 0.36 18.07
C ALA A 296 10.13 -0.06 19.55
N SER A 297 10.88 -1.12 19.94
CA SER A 297 11.02 -1.53 21.32
C SER A 297 11.97 -0.65 22.15
N ARG A 298 12.84 0.16 21.50
CA ARG A 298 13.90 0.94 22.14
C ARG A 298 13.65 2.44 22.10
N PHE A 299 12.96 2.92 21.07
CA PHE A 299 12.70 4.34 20.83
C PHE A 299 11.20 4.62 20.79
N PRO A 300 10.75 5.81 21.20
CA PRO A 300 9.37 6.23 21.07
C PRO A 300 8.93 6.20 19.60
N LEU A 301 7.76 5.59 19.31
CA LEU A 301 7.21 5.46 17.96
C LEU A 301 7.11 6.81 17.23
N ILE A 302 6.77 7.88 17.97
CA ILE A 302 6.70 9.24 17.42
C ILE A 302 8.03 9.69 16.83
N ASN A 303 9.15 9.38 17.48
CA ASN A 303 10.48 9.77 16.97
C ASN A 303 10.85 9.00 15.71
N LEU A 304 10.47 7.72 15.61
CA LEU A 304 10.68 6.92 14.39
C LEU A 304 9.87 7.48 13.22
N ILE A 305 8.61 7.88 13.44
CA ILE A 305 7.81 8.53 12.39
C ILE A 305 8.38 9.90 12.00
N ARG A 306 8.94 10.67 12.96
CA ARG A 306 9.63 11.93 12.63
C ARG A 306 10.87 11.68 11.76
N CYS A 307 11.67 10.65 12.07
CA CYS A 307 12.80 10.24 11.23
C CYS A 307 12.32 9.86 9.80
N ALA A 308 11.20 9.14 9.67
CA ALA A 308 10.60 8.84 8.37
C ALA A 308 10.20 10.13 7.62
N GLY A 309 9.60 11.10 8.30
CA GLY A 309 9.28 12.39 7.71
C GLY A 309 10.51 13.18 7.26
N ILE A 310 11.61 13.15 8.02
CA ILE A 310 12.89 13.76 7.61
C ILE A 310 13.45 13.04 6.37
N ALA A 311 13.39 11.72 6.33
CA ALA A 311 13.78 10.95 5.14
C ALA A 311 12.93 11.35 3.93
N ALA A 312 11.63 11.57 4.08
CA ALA A 312 10.76 12.07 3.01
C ALA A 312 11.17 13.46 2.52
N LEU A 313 11.60 14.39 3.42
CA LEU A 313 12.13 15.70 3.02
C LEU A 313 13.38 15.54 2.17
N LEU A 314 14.33 14.69 2.59
CA LEU A 314 15.56 14.43 1.84
C LEU A 314 15.26 13.78 0.47
N LEU A 315 14.30 12.85 0.43
CA LEU A 315 13.82 12.25 -0.81
C LEU A 315 13.32 13.31 -1.77
N TYR A 316 12.29 14.10 -1.39
CA TYR A 316 11.64 15.01 -2.33
C TYR A 316 12.51 16.20 -2.69
N ALA A 317 13.33 16.70 -1.77
CA ALA A 317 14.36 17.69 -2.06
C ALA A 317 15.38 17.11 -3.05
N GLY A 318 15.87 15.91 -2.80
CA GLY A 318 16.81 15.24 -3.70
C GLY A 318 16.22 15.02 -5.09
N VAL A 319 14.96 14.56 -5.21
CA VAL A 319 14.28 14.35 -6.50
C VAL A 319 14.10 15.69 -7.24
N TYR A 320 13.80 16.78 -6.53
CA TYR A 320 13.64 18.10 -7.13
C TYR A 320 14.93 18.61 -7.80
N TRP A 321 16.11 18.32 -7.22
CA TRP A 321 17.42 18.69 -7.77
C TRP A 321 18.12 17.57 -8.54
N ALA A 322 17.52 16.38 -8.66
CA ALA A 322 18.11 15.29 -9.40
C ALA A 322 18.19 15.60 -10.90
N THR A 323 19.37 15.40 -11.49
CA THR A 323 19.61 15.58 -12.92
C THR A 323 20.03 14.29 -13.60
N GLU A 324 20.50 13.32 -12.82
CA GLU A 324 21.06 12.06 -13.31
C GLU A 324 20.32 10.86 -12.72
N LEU A 325 20.29 9.77 -13.48
CA LEU A 325 19.60 8.54 -13.08
C LEU A 325 20.10 7.97 -11.74
N TRP A 326 21.40 7.99 -11.49
CA TRP A 326 21.97 7.45 -10.26
C TRP A 326 21.54 8.21 -9.01
N HIS A 327 21.25 9.52 -9.10
CA HIS A 327 20.67 10.30 -8.00
C HIS A 327 19.38 9.65 -7.54
N LEU A 328 18.51 9.25 -8.49
CA LEU A 328 17.23 8.63 -8.18
C LEU A 328 17.38 7.30 -7.44
N PHE A 329 18.37 6.46 -7.81
CA PHE A 329 18.63 5.20 -7.11
C PHE A 329 19.12 5.42 -5.68
N VAL A 330 20.04 6.37 -5.45
CA VAL A 330 20.50 6.70 -4.10
C VAL A 330 19.37 7.23 -3.22
N LEU A 331 18.49 8.03 -3.78
CA LEU A 331 17.33 8.59 -3.08
C LEU A 331 16.32 7.54 -2.65
N GLN A 332 16.31 6.32 -3.27
CA GLN A 332 15.43 5.24 -2.85
C GLN A 332 15.75 4.71 -1.45
N ILE A 333 16.95 4.95 -0.93
CA ILE A 333 17.26 4.65 0.48
C ILE A 333 16.34 5.48 1.40
N PHE A 334 16.21 6.78 1.12
CA PHE A 334 15.33 7.66 1.90
C PHE A 334 13.85 7.32 1.70
N ASN A 335 13.46 6.93 0.47
CA ASN A 335 12.11 6.47 0.19
C ASN A 335 11.78 5.19 0.97
N ALA A 336 12.68 4.22 0.98
CA ALA A 336 12.51 2.97 1.69
C ALA A 336 12.45 3.16 3.22
N ILE A 337 13.24 4.08 3.78
CA ILE A 337 13.12 4.47 5.20
C ILE A 337 11.75 5.09 5.45
N PHE A 338 11.34 6.05 4.60
CA PHE A 338 10.07 6.75 4.75
C PHE A 338 8.89 5.77 4.72
N ILE A 339 8.76 4.97 3.67
CA ILE A 339 7.63 4.05 3.50
C ILE A 339 7.72 2.87 4.47
N GLY A 340 8.91 2.27 4.66
CA GLY A 340 9.10 1.14 5.56
C GLY A 340 8.72 1.45 7.01
N VAL A 341 9.11 2.62 7.52
CA VAL A 341 8.71 3.06 8.87
C VAL A 341 7.22 3.42 8.92
N LEU A 342 6.71 4.15 7.93
CA LEU A 342 5.32 4.58 7.89
C LEU A 342 4.36 3.38 7.81
N ALA A 343 4.61 2.45 6.91
CA ALA A 343 3.80 1.24 6.73
C ALA A 343 3.95 0.27 7.92
N GLY A 344 5.16 0.16 8.48
CA GLY A 344 5.44 -0.75 9.59
C GLY A 344 4.90 -0.26 10.93
N LEU A 345 4.98 1.03 11.23
CA LEU A 345 4.70 1.58 12.56
C LEU A 345 3.52 2.54 12.64
N GLY A 346 3.01 3.04 11.50
CA GLY A 346 1.97 4.06 11.50
C GLY A 346 0.69 3.63 12.22
N VAL A 347 0.23 2.40 12.01
CA VAL A 347 -0.93 1.84 12.73
C VAL A 347 -0.66 1.79 14.24
N SER A 348 0.56 1.39 14.64
CA SER A 348 0.94 1.23 16.06
C SER A 348 0.88 2.55 16.81
N VAL A 349 1.23 3.67 16.18
CA VAL A 349 1.09 5.02 16.79
C VAL A 349 -0.36 5.32 17.13
N ILE A 350 -1.30 5.01 16.24
CA ILE A 350 -2.72 5.25 16.49
C ILE A 350 -3.26 4.26 17.54
N GLN A 351 -2.80 3.00 17.52
CA GLN A 351 -3.17 1.99 18.50
C GLN A 351 -2.70 2.36 19.93
N ASP A 352 -1.52 2.96 20.06
CA ASP A 352 -1.02 3.47 21.35
C ASP A 352 -1.90 4.57 21.94
N LEU A 353 -2.54 5.38 21.09
CA LEU A 353 -3.52 6.41 21.49
C LEU A 353 -4.93 5.85 21.71
N MET A 354 -5.23 4.65 21.23
CA MET A 354 -6.54 4.00 21.29
C MET A 354 -6.50 2.60 21.91
N PRO A 355 -6.01 2.43 23.16
CA PRO A 355 -5.90 1.11 23.77
C PRO A 355 -7.26 0.40 23.82
N GLY A 356 -7.27 -0.90 23.48
CA GLY A 356 -8.49 -1.71 23.41
C GLY A 356 -9.37 -1.49 22.17
N ARG A 357 -8.99 -0.58 21.23
CA ARG A 357 -9.75 -0.23 20.02
C ARG A 357 -8.94 -0.48 18.74
N SER A 358 -8.23 -1.61 18.66
CA SER A 358 -7.31 -1.93 17.55
C SER A 358 -7.96 -1.87 16.18
N GLY A 359 -9.20 -2.34 16.03
CA GLY A 359 -9.95 -2.25 14.77
C GLY A 359 -10.25 -0.81 14.35
N GLY A 360 -10.66 0.05 15.30
CA GLY A 360 -10.88 1.47 15.04
C GLY A 360 -9.59 2.21 14.66
N ALA A 361 -8.48 1.88 15.31
CA ALA A 361 -7.17 2.45 15.01
C ALA A 361 -6.70 2.06 13.60
N SER A 362 -6.84 0.80 13.23
CA SER A 362 -6.49 0.32 11.88
C SER A 362 -7.37 0.95 10.80
N ALA A 363 -8.68 1.08 11.05
CA ALA A 363 -9.60 1.75 10.15
C ALA A 363 -9.25 3.24 9.97
N LEU A 364 -8.93 3.94 11.08
CA LEU A 364 -8.51 5.34 11.01
C LEU A 364 -7.24 5.48 10.16
N TYR A 365 -6.22 4.63 10.37
CA TYR A 365 -4.99 4.66 9.59
C TYR A 365 -5.24 4.41 8.09
N THR A 366 -6.04 3.40 7.75
CA THR A 366 -6.39 3.10 6.35
C THR A 366 -7.12 4.28 5.70
N ASN A 367 -8.02 4.93 6.43
CA ASN A 367 -8.72 6.11 5.94
C ASN A 367 -7.75 7.27 5.64
N THR A 368 -6.66 7.42 6.41
CA THR A 368 -5.66 8.44 6.11
C THR A 368 -4.97 8.21 4.77
N THR A 369 -4.71 6.96 4.40
CA THR A 369 -4.16 6.60 3.09
C THR A 369 -5.11 7.01 1.96
N HIS A 370 -6.39 6.67 2.09
CA HIS A 370 -7.38 7.01 1.06
C HIS A 370 -7.59 8.52 0.91
N ILE A 371 -7.69 9.25 2.02
CA ILE A 371 -7.81 10.70 2.02
C ILE A 371 -6.56 11.34 1.41
N GLY A 372 -5.37 10.88 1.79
CA GLY A 372 -4.11 11.33 1.23
C GLY A 372 -4.05 11.14 -0.29
N ASN A 373 -4.43 9.95 -0.77
CA ASN A 373 -4.45 9.64 -2.19
C ASN A 373 -5.43 10.54 -2.97
N LEU A 374 -6.62 10.78 -2.42
CA LEU A 374 -7.60 11.66 -3.06
C LEU A 374 -7.10 13.09 -3.16
N MET A 375 -6.64 13.67 -2.04
CA MET A 375 -6.16 15.05 -2.00
C MET A 375 -4.94 15.27 -2.87
N SER A 376 -3.98 14.35 -2.83
CA SER A 376 -2.76 14.45 -3.63
C SER A 376 -3.01 14.29 -5.13
N SER A 377 -3.96 13.45 -5.53
CA SER A 377 -4.31 13.29 -6.95
C SER A 377 -4.87 14.59 -7.53
N LEU A 378 -5.73 15.29 -6.78
CA LEU A 378 -6.22 16.61 -7.17
C LEU A 378 -5.09 17.65 -7.17
N MET A 379 -4.23 17.65 -6.15
CA MET A 379 -3.08 18.56 -6.06
C MET A 379 -2.12 18.35 -7.23
N VAL A 380 -1.77 17.10 -7.56
CA VAL A 380 -0.92 16.78 -8.71
C VAL A 380 -1.54 17.29 -9.99
N GLY A 381 -2.84 17.04 -10.21
CA GLY A 381 -3.54 17.52 -11.40
C GLY A 381 -3.47 19.02 -11.55
N LEU A 382 -3.75 19.78 -10.48
CA LEU A 382 -3.72 21.24 -10.50
C LEU A 382 -2.29 21.79 -10.64
N VAL A 383 -1.36 21.33 -9.81
CA VAL A 383 0.03 21.86 -9.83
C VAL A 383 0.70 21.51 -11.15
N ALA A 384 0.55 20.30 -11.65
CA ALA A 384 1.18 19.92 -12.90
C ALA A 384 0.58 20.59 -14.13
N ASP A 385 -0.72 20.94 -14.12
CA ASP A 385 -1.38 21.64 -15.23
C ASP A 385 -0.88 23.08 -15.39
N TYR A 386 -0.59 23.78 -14.25
CA TYR A 386 -0.12 25.16 -14.27
C TYR A 386 1.41 25.31 -14.28
N TYR A 387 2.12 24.43 -13.59
CA TYR A 387 3.55 24.58 -13.31
C TYR A 387 4.41 23.40 -13.75
N GLY A 388 3.80 22.31 -14.26
CA GLY A 388 4.50 21.10 -14.66
C GLY A 388 4.75 20.12 -13.51
N TYR A 389 5.04 18.87 -13.88
CA TYR A 389 5.24 17.75 -12.92
C TYR A 389 6.45 17.94 -12.00
N HIS A 390 7.47 18.67 -12.44
CA HIS A 390 8.65 19.01 -11.62
C HIS A 390 8.24 19.76 -10.33
N GLN A 391 7.33 20.71 -10.43
CA GLN A 391 6.92 21.53 -9.28
C GLN A 391 6.08 20.77 -8.24
N VAL A 392 5.54 19.61 -8.59
CA VAL A 392 4.86 18.73 -7.64
C VAL A 392 5.80 18.31 -6.50
N PHE A 393 7.09 18.10 -6.79
CA PHE A 393 8.07 17.72 -5.75
C PHE A 393 8.35 18.87 -4.78
N LEU A 394 8.33 20.12 -5.24
CA LEU A 394 8.41 21.29 -4.35
C LEU A 394 7.20 21.38 -3.41
N VAL A 395 6.00 21.12 -3.93
CA VAL A 395 4.78 21.08 -3.11
C VAL A 395 4.86 19.90 -2.13
N ASN A 396 5.40 18.73 -2.53
CA ASN A 396 5.62 17.60 -1.63
C ASN A 396 6.55 17.98 -0.46
N ILE A 397 7.65 18.72 -0.71
CA ILE A 397 8.54 19.23 0.35
C ILE A 397 7.74 20.06 1.35
N LEU A 398 6.94 21.01 0.87
CA LEU A 398 6.11 21.87 1.73
C LEU A 398 5.09 21.06 2.55
N LEU A 399 4.42 20.09 1.92
CA LEU A 399 3.44 19.22 2.59
C LEU A 399 4.09 18.34 3.66
N VAL A 400 5.30 17.84 3.42
CA VAL A 400 6.06 17.06 4.44
C VAL A 400 6.47 17.97 5.61
N PHE A 401 6.88 19.20 5.36
CA PHE A 401 7.12 20.17 6.45
C PHE A 401 5.87 20.41 7.30
N VAL A 402 4.71 20.60 6.65
CA VAL A 402 3.43 20.75 7.36
C VAL A 402 3.09 19.48 8.13
N ALA A 403 3.29 18.29 7.53
CA ALA A 403 3.05 17.02 8.19
C ALA A 403 3.92 16.84 9.43
N LEU A 404 5.22 17.14 9.35
CA LEU A 404 6.14 17.11 10.49
C LEU A 404 5.78 18.12 11.57
N TRP A 405 5.38 19.33 11.19
CA TRP A 405 4.95 20.35 12.14
C TRP A 405 3.67 19.94 12.86
N VAL A 406 2.68 19.43 12.14
CA VAL A 406 1.43 18.91 12.71
C VAL A 406 1.72 17.73 13.64
N PHE A 407 2.52 16.77 13.15
CA PHE A 407 2.89 15.58 13.93
C PHE A 407 3.75 15.92 15.16
N GLY A 408 4.49 17.03 15.10
CA GLY A 408 5.25 17.56 16.24
C GLY A 408 4.36 17.96 17.44
N LYS A 409 3.07 18.25 17.19
CA LYS A 409 2.10 18.62 18.24
C LYS A 409 1.35 17.42 18.83
N VAL A 410 1.56 16.20 18.31
CA VAL A 410 0.95 14.97 18.82
C VAL A 410 1.54 14.67 20.19
N LYS A 411 0.66 14.51 21.19
CA LYS A 411 1.01 14.09 22.55
C LYS A 411 0.84 12.58 22.65
N THR A 412 1.81 11.91 23.27
CA THR A 412 1.73 10.47 23.54
C THR A 412 0.73 10.16 24.66
N SER A 413 0.33 8.92 24.79
CA SER A 413 -0.44 8.44 25.94
C SER A 413 0.30 8.70 27.28
N ARG A 414 1.64 8.62 27.27
CA ARG A 414 2.49 8.94 28.44
C ARG A 414 2.45 10.43 28.79
N ASP A 415 2.58 11.31 27.80
CA ASP A 415 2.52 12.76 28.01
C ASP A 415 1.15 13.19 28.60
N LEU A 416 0.07 12.53 28.12
CA LEU A 416 -1.27 12.80 28.58
C LEU A 416 -1.56 12.24 29.99
N ALA A 417 -0.91 11.14 30.38
CA ALA A 417 -1.00 10.59 31.73
C ALA A 417 -0.32 11.51 32.76
N CYS A 418 0.80 12.13 32.43
CA CYS A 418 1.51 13.08 33.30
C CYS A 418 0.70 14.37 33.55
N VAL A 419 -0.06 14.84 32.56
CA VAL A 419 -0.89 16.07 32.68
C VAL A 419 -2.11 15.85 33.60
N ASN A 420 -2.65 14.63 33.67
CA ASN A 420 -3.79 14.31 34.54
C ASN A 420 -3.39 14.05 36.01
N GLN A 421 -2.11 14.03 36.34
CA GLN A 421 -1.60 13.88 37.71
C GLN A 421 -1.16 15.21 38.35
N GLN A 422 -1.23 16.30 37.63
CA GLN A 422 -1.05 17.69 38.11
C GLN A 422 -2.43 18.38 38.27
#